data_571dfde1798f9ce112f70784e5cb24c5
#
_entry.id   571dfde1798f9ce112f70784e5cb24c5
#
_cell.length_a   1.000
_cell.length_b   1.000
_cell.length_c   1.000
_cell.angle_alpha   90.00
_cell.angle_beta   90.00
_cell.angle_gamma   90.00
#
_symmetry.space_group_name_H-M   'P 1'
#
loop_
_entity.id
_entity.type
_entity.pdbx_description
1 polymer ?
#
loop_
_entity_poly.entity_id
_entity_poly.type
_entity_poly.pdbx_seq_one_letter_code
_entity_poly.pdbx_strand_id
1 'polypeptide(L)'
;MIARAALACFAALLLAGCVALPPQTAALQARPPADLPARTERAEVPFFAQTRDHCGPAALATALADIGLPADPDRLADAVFLPSRAGSLQIEMLGGARRQGAVATRLPRELEALLREVAAGHAVVVLQNLGLDWLPRWHYAVVVGYDLAERELVLRSGTDKRATISLRTFEYTWARGGRWAITVLPPDKLPAMATEADAQEAAVGFERAAPPAQAALAYRTLLARWPGNLLAGIGLGNTLNAAGDTAGARAAFETVTERHDSAVAWINLARLRLDAGDAAGARTAAERAVQRADAAEPAWRDMARTTLAATNAR
;
A
#
# COMPACT_ATOMS: atom_id res chain seq x y z
N MET A 1 -38.91 -45.57 8.80
CA MET A 1 -38.59 -44.51 9.80
C MET A 1 -37.15 -44.02 9.72
N ILE A 2 -36.16 -44.90 9.53
CA ILE A 2 -34.71 -44.56 9.48
C ILE A 2 -34.38 -43.60 8.32
N ALA A 3 -34.93 -43.82 7.10
CA ALA A 3 -34.66 -42.95 5.95
C ALA A 3 -35.18 -41.50 6.13
N ARG A 4 -36.29 -41.31 6.80
CA ARG A 4 -36.82 -39.97 7.11
C ARG A 4 -36.01 -39.26 8.18
N ALA A 5 -35.48 -40.00 9.15
CA ALA A 5 -34.57 -39.42 10.16
C ALA A 5 -33.22 -39.04 9.55
N ALA A 6 -32.66 -39.85 8.66
CA ALA A 6 -31.43 -39.54 7.95
C ALA A 6 -31.56 -38.29 7.03
N LEU A 7 -32.71 -38.17 6.35
CA LEU A 7 -32.97 -36.99 5.49
C LEU A 7 -33.13 -35.72 6.33
N ALA A 8 -33.78 -35.82 7.50
CA ALA A 8 -33.92 -34.69 8.40
C ALA A 8 -32.57 -34.25 9.02
N CYS A 9 -31.71 -35.19 9.40
CA CYS A 9 -30.36 -34.93 9.87
C CYS A 9 -29.49 -34.31 8.78
N PHE A 10 -29.59 -34.79 7.54
CA PHE A 10 -28.87 -34.23 6.40
C PHE A 10 -29.34 -32.80 6.07
N ALA A 11 -30.65 -32.57 6.10
CA ALA A 11 -31.21 -31.22 5.91
C ALA A 11 -30.81 -30.27 7.05
N ALA A 12 -30.76 -30.72 8.30
CA ALA A 12 -30.30 -29.95 9.44
C ALA A 12 -28.81 -29.61 9.36
N LEU A 13 -27.98 -30.54 8.86
CA LEU A 13 -26.55 -30.28 8.61
C LEU A 13 -26.32 -29.27 7.48
N LEU A 14 -27.14 -29.29 6.43
CA LEU A 14 -27.09 -28.31 5.34
C LEU A 14 -27.52 -26.91 5.81
N LEU A 15 -28.48 -26.82 6.72
CA LEU A 15 -28.93 -25.57 7.31
C LEU A 15 -27.92 -25.00 8.32
N ALA A 16 -27.19 -25.84 9.03
CA ALA A 16 -26.15 -25.40 9.97
C ALA A 16 -24.96 -24.73 9.27
N GLY A 17 -24.64 -25.15 8.03
CA GLY A 17 -23.59 -24.54 7.24
C GLY A 17 -23.87 -23.08 6.82
N CYS A 18 -25.15 -22.68 6.75
CA CYS A 18 -25.56 -21.32 6.39
C CYS A 18 -25.47 -20.31 7.55
N VAL A 19 -25.24 -20.77 8.79
CA VAL A 19 -25.26 -19.94 10.00
C VAL A 19 -23.86 -19.54 10.45
N ALA A 20 -22.81 -20.24 9.99
CA ALA A 20 -21.45 -19.95 10.43
C ALA A 20 -21.03 -18.50 10.04
N LEU A 21 -20.49 -17.79 11.02
CA LEU A 21 -19.86 -16.49 10.77
C LEU A 21 -18.48 -16.74 10.13
N PRO A 22 -18.05 -15.90 9.20
CA PRO A 22 -16.68 -15.96 8.72
C PRO A 22 -15.70 -15.63 9.86
N PRO A 23 -14.48 -16.19 9.83
CA PRO A 23 -13.63 -16.26 11.02
C PRO A 23 -13.23 -14.91 11.60
N GLN A 24 -12.98 -13.90 10.78
CA GLN A 24 -12.57 -12.58 11.29
C GLN A 24 -13.77 -11.83 11.89
N THR A 25 -14.95 -11.93 11.28
CA THR A 25 -16.19 -11.39 11.84
C THR A 25 -16.53 -12.08 13.17
N ALA A 26 -16.37 -13.39 13.26
CA ALA A 26 -16.59 -14.15 14.49
C ALA A 26 -15.61 -13.70 15.59
N ALA A 27 -14.33 -13.56 15.28
CA ALA A 27 -13.32 -13.11 16.21
C ALA A 27 -13.59 -11.67 16.70
N LEU A 28 -13.95 -10.77 15.81
CA LEU A 28 -14.28 -9.38 16.12
C LEU A 28 -15.51 -9.29 17.04
N GLN A 29 -16.53 -10.13 16.82
CA GLN A 29 -17.72 -10.15 17.67
C GLN A 29 -17.46 -10.78 19.03
N ALA A 30 -16.63 -11.82 19.10
CA ALA A 30 -16.27 -12.47 20.35
C ALA A 30 -15.38 -11.59 21.25
N ARG A 31 -14.53 -10.78 20.62
CA ARG A 31 -13.59 -9.92 21.34
C ARG A 31 -13.38 -8.61 20.57
N PRO A 32 -14.35 -7.66 20.68
CA PRO A 32 -14.19 -6.35 20.06
C PRO A 32 -12.94 -5.63 20.60
N PRO A 33 -12.12 -4.99 19.75
CA PRO A 33 -10.98 -4.21 20.22
C PRO A 33 -11.47 -3.02 21.06
N ALA A 34 -10.99 -2.93 22.30
CA ALA A 34 -11.44 -1.92 23.27
C ALA A 34 -11.03 -0.48 22.91
N ASP A 35 -10.00 -0.35 22.08
CA ASP A 35 -9.44 0.92 21.63
C ASP A 35 -10.04 1.41 20.29
N LEU A 36 -10.91 0.63 19.65
CA LEU A 36 -11.66 1.07 18.49
C LEU A 36 -12.95 1.80 18.90
N PRO A 37 -13.26 2.96 18.29
CA PRO A 37 -14.59 3.56 18.43
C PRO A 37 -15.69 2.57 18.06
N ALA A 38 -16.80 2.56 18.81
CA ALA A 38 -17.94 1.69 18.50
C ALA A 38 -18.54 1.98 17.11
N ARG A 39 -18.41 3.22 16.66
CA ARG A 39 -18.86 3.69 15.34
C ARG A 39 -17.93 4.79 14.84
N THR A 40 -17.67 4.77 13.54
CA THR A 40 -17.04 5.88 12.82
C THR A 40 -17.58 5.98 11.41
N GLU A 41 -17.72 7.19 10.89
CA GLU A 41 -18.15 7.42 9.49
C GLU A 41 -17.58 8.74 9.00
N ARG A 42 -16.90 8.69 7.90
CA ARG A 42 -16.37 9.84 7.16
C ARG A 42 -17.39 10.25 6.08
N ALA A 43 -18.44 10.96 6.52
CA ALA A 43 -19.56 11.36 5.64
C ALA A 43 -19.13 12.35 4.54
N GLU A 44 -18.04 13.09 4.79
CA GLU A 44 -17.44 14.09 3.89
C GLU A 44 -16.70 13.49 2.70
N VAL A 45 -16.31 12.20 2.78
CA VAL A 45 -15.61 11.53 1.66
C VAL A 45 -16.43 11.67 0.37
N PRO A 46 -15.84 12.21 -0.70
CA PRO A 46 -16.50 12.41 -1.97
C PRO A 46 -17.11 11.11 -2.52
N PHE A 47 -18.03 11.25 -3.44
CA PHE A 47 -18.66 10.13 -4.10
C PHE A 47 -18.78 10.37 -5.60
N PHE A 48 -18.31 9.41 -6.38
CA PHE A 48 -18.50 9.35 -7.82
C PHE A 48 -19.35 8.14 -8.13
N ALA A 49 -20.57 8.38 -8.61
CA ALA A 49 -21.48 7.31 -9.03
C ALA A 49 -20.86 6.50 -10.17
N GLN A 50 -20.97 5.20 -10.07
CA GLN A 50 -20.34 4.28 -11.01
C GLN A 50 -21.30 3.98 -12.15
N THR A 51 -20.81 4.08 -13.39
CA THR A 51 -21.41 3.38 -14.51
C THR A 51 -21.01 1.91 -14.48
N ARG A 52 -21.68 1.06 -15.24
CA ARG A 52 -21.37 -0.36 -15.36
C ARG A 52 -19.88 -0.51 -15.73
N ASP A 53 -19.14 -1.37 -15.10
CA ASP A 53 -17.73 -1.70 -15.33
C ASP A 53 -16.68 -0.65 -14.89
N HIS A 54 -17.05 0.58 -14.52
CA HIS A 54 -16.12 1.63 -14.08
C HIS A 54 -15.97 1.74 -12.56
N CYS A 55 -16.20 0.64 -11.82
CA CYS A 55 -16.05 0.64 -10.36
C CYS A 55 -14.61 0.97 -9.89
N GLY A 56 -13.58 0.54 -10.64
CA GLY A 56 -12.18 0.86 -10.33
C GLY A 56 -11.88 2.36 -10.43
N PRO A 57 -12.08 2.99 -11.60
CA PRO A 57 -11.88 4.43 -11.77
C PRO A 57 -12.65 5.28 -10.75
N ALA A 58 -13.92 4.98 -10.50
CA ALA A 58 -14.74 5.73 -9.54
C ALA A 58 -14.29 5.56 -8.08
N ALA A 59 -13.90 4.34 -7.69
CA ALA A 59 -13.33 4.10 -6.35
C ALA A 59 -11.98 4.81 -6.16
N LEU A 60 -11.14 4.82 -7.20
CA LEU A 60 -9.87 5.54 -7.17
C LEU A 60 -10.09 7.06 -7.13
N ALA A 61 -11.03 7.59 -7.93
CA ALA A 61 -11.41 9.00 -7.88
C ALA A 61 -11.88 9.41 -6.47
N THR A 62 -12.71 8.58 -5.85
CA THR A 62 -13.19 8.80 -4.48
C THR A 62 -12.02 8.92 -3.49
N ALA A 63 -11.05 7.99 -3.56
CA ALA A 63 -9.91 8.00 -2.65
C ALA A 63 -8.95 9.17 -2.92
N LEU A 64 -8.73 9.56 -4.18
CA LEU A 64 -7.90 10.72 -4.54
C LEU A 64 -8.54 12.04 -4.12
N ALA A 65 -9.84 12.20 -4.37
CA ALA A 65 -10.58 13.40 -3.97
C ALA A 65 -10.64 13.56 -2.45
N ASP A 66 -10.67 12.46 -1.69
CA ASP A 66 -10.65 12.46 -0.23
C ASP A 66 -9.37 13.10 0.34
N ILE A 67 -8.27 13.01 -0.37
CA ILE A 67 -6.98 13.63 0.00
C ILE A 67 -6.69 14.94 -0.74
N GLY A 68 -7.69 15.49 -1.45
CA GLY A 68 -7.59 16.77 -2.15
C GLY A 68 -6.82 16.73 -3.47
N LEU A 69 -6.56 15.56 -4.03
CA LEU A 69 -5.93 15.41 -5.34
C LEU A 69 -6.97 15.46 -6.48
N PRO A 70 -6.56 15.86 -7.70
CA PRO A 70 -7.44 15.84 -8.87
C PRO A 70 -8.04 14.45 -9.08
N ALA A 71 -9.35 14.38 -9.24
CA ALA A 71 -10.10 13.14 -9.32
C ALA A 71 -11.22 13.24 -10.36
N ASP A 72 -10.89 12.87 -11.58
CA ASP A 72 -11.82 12.76 -12.69
C ASP A 72 -11.95 11.27 -13.05
N PRO A 73 -13.11 10.62 -12.81
CA PRO A 73 -13.29 9.20 -13.08
C PRO A 73 -13.07 8.83 -14.55
N ASP A 74 -13.41 9.70 -15.50
CA ASP A 74 -13.28 9.41 -16.94
C ASP A 74 -11.78 9.41 -17.33
N ARG A 75 -11.01 10.39 -16.87
CA ARG A 75 -9.55 10.40 -17.07
C ARG A 75 -8.86 9.24 -16.36
N LEU A 76 -9.35 8.85 -15.18
CA LEU A 76 -8.82 7.70 -14.48
C LEU A 76 -9.19 6.39 -15.19
N ALA A 77 -10.34 6.34 -15.88
CA ALA A 77 -10.68 5.18 -16.70
C ALA A 77 -9.64 4.95 -17.80
N ASP A 78 -9.18 5.99 -18.49
CA ASP A 78 -8.11 5.88 -19.49
C ASP A 78 -6.81 5.30 -18.89
N ALA A 79 -6.58 5.54 -17.61
CA ALA A 79 -5.36 5.15 -16.92
C ALA A 79 -5.41 3.75 -16.26
N VAL A 80 -6.59 3.31 -15.79
CA VAL A 80 -6.71 2.09 -14.97
C VAL A 80 -7.72 1.07 -15.46
N PHE A 81 -8.57 1.42 -16.44
CA PHE A 81 -9.55 0.49 -16.99
C PHE A 81 -8.96 -0.30 -18.17
N LEU A 82 -9.16 -1.60 -18.16
CA LEU A 82 -8.73 -2.50 -19.22
C LEU A 82 -9.95 -3.02 -19.99
N PRO A 83 -10.21 -2.55 -21.21
CA PRO A 83 -11.39 -2.98 -22.00
C PRO A 83 -11.45 -4.49 -22.21
N SER A 84 -10.29 -5.14 -22.41
CA SER A 84 -10.20 -6.59 -22.60
C SER A 84 -10.59 -7.40 -21.34
N ARG A 85 -10.65 -6.75 -20.18
CA ARG A 85 -11.02 -7.35 -18.89
C ARG A 85 -12.36 -6.82 -18.37
N ALA A 86 -12.97 -5.85 -19.06
CA ALA A 86 -14.15 -5.13 -18.61
C ALA A 86 -14.02 -4.66 -17.15
N GLY A 87 -12.83 -4.13 -16.78
CA GLY A 87 -12.54 -3.74 -15.42
C GLY A 87 -11.09 -3.31 -15.19
N SER A 88 -10.73 -3.05 -13.94
CA SER A 88 -9.40 -2.62 -13.52
C SER A 88 -8.69 -3.74 -12.74
N LEU A 89 -7.41 -3.94 -13.01
CA LEU A 89 -6.58 -4.83 -12.19
C LEU A 89 -6.04 -4.07 -10.97
N GLN A 90 -5.72 -4.80 -9.92
CA GLN A 90 -5.15 -4.22 -8.68
C GLN A 90 -3.84 -3.46 -8.94
N ILE A 91 -3.01 -3.96 -9.87
CA ILE A 91 -1.75 -3.29 -10.23
C ILE A 91 -2.00 -1.96 -10.94
N GLU A 92 -3.04 -1.88 -11.76
CA GLU A 92 -3.44 -0.63 -12.43
C GLU A 92 -3.98 0.40 -11.43
N MET A 93 -4.73 -0.06 -10.42
CA MET A 93 -5.21 0.80 -9.33
C MET A 93 -4.05 1.42 -8.53
N LEU A 94 -3.04 0.61 -8.19
CA LEU A 94 -1.82 1.09 -7.54
C LEU A 94 -1.06 2.08 -8.42
N GLY A 95 -0.85 1.73 -9.69
CA GLY A 95 -0.16 2.58 -10.66
C GLY A 95 -0.90 3.88 -10.92
N GLY A 96 -2.23 3.82 -11.05
CA GLY A 96 -3.10 4.98 -11.22
C GLY A 96 -2.98 5.99 -10.08
N ALA A 97 -3.07 5.53 -8.83
CA ALA A 97 -2.89 6.38 -7.66
C ALA A 97 -1.51 7.07 -7.67
N ARG A 98 -0.44 6.32 -7.96
CA ARG A 98 0.94 6.83 -7.99
C ARG A 98 1.14 7.90 -9.07
N ARG A 99 0.58 7.71 -10.25
CA ARG A 99 0.62 8.72 -11.34
C ARG A 99 -0.13 10.01 -11.02
N GLN A 100 -1.11 9.93 -10.09
CA GLN A 100 -1.81 11.12 -9.59
C GLN A 100 -1.10 11.78 -8.38
N GLY A 101 0.06 11.32 -7.98
CA GLY A 101 0.83 11.89 -6.88
C GLY A 101 0.48 11.36 -5.49
N ALA A 102 -0.21 10.22 -5.39
CA ALA A 102 -0.55 9.59 -4.13
C ALA A 102 0.26 8.31 -3.88
N VAL A 103 0.61 8.05 -2.63
CA VAL A 103 1.20 6.79 -2.19
C VAL A 103 0.09 5.80 -1.95
N ALA A 104 0.02 4.75 -2.78
CA ALA A 104 -0.92 3.65 -2.62
C ALA A 104 -0.27 2.51 -1.86
N THR A 105 -0.75 2.25 -0.66
CA THR A 105 -0.20 1.23 0.25
C THR A 105 -1.19 0.09 0.44
N ARG A 106 -0.74 -1.14 0.27
CA ARG A 106 -1.53 -2.32 0.61
C ARG A 106 -1.71 -2.41 2.12
N LEU A 107 -2.86 -2.91 2.54
CA LEU A 107 -3.14 -3.17 3.94
C LEU A 107 -3.03 -4.66 4.25
N PRO A 108 -2.77 -5.00 5.53
CA PRO A 108 -2.93 -6.36 6.02
C PRO A 108 -4.30 -6.94 5.66
N ARG A 109 -4.37 -8.25 5.38
CA ARG A 109 -5.60 -8.94 4.96
C ARG A 109 -6.53 -9.26 6.14
N GLU A 110 -6.64 -8.33 7.06
CA GLU A 110 -7.34 -8.44 8.32
C GLU A 110 -8.47 -7.41 8.40
N LEU A 111 -9.66 -7.87 8.77
CA LEU A 111 -10.83 -7.00 8.92
C LEU A 111 -10.59 -5.93 9.99
N GLU A 112 -9.94 -6.29 11.10
CA GLU A 112 -9.58 -5.34 12.14
C GLU A 112 -8.64 -4.26 11.64
N ALA A 113 -7.62 -4.61 10.83
CA ALA A 113 -6.71 -3.63 10.24
C ALA A 113 -7.46 -2.62 9.35
N LEU A 114 -8.44 -3.09 8.57
CA LEU A 114 -9.29 -2.22 7.77
C LEU A 114 -10.10 -1.26 8.65
N LEU A 115 -10.71 -1.76 9.74
CA LEU A 115 -11.48 -0.91 10.67
C LEU A 115 -10.58 0.13 11.35
N ARG A 116 -9.36 -0.24 11.74
CA ARG A 116 -8.38 0.68 12.32
C ARG A 116 -7.95 1.78 11.37
N GLU A 117 -7.79 1.48 10.08
CA GLU A 117 -7.53 2.51 9.07
C GLU A 117 -8.67 3.51 8.95
N VAL A 118 -9.90 3.01 8.92
CA VAL A 118 -11.09 3.88 8.86
C VAL A 118 -11.21 4.72 10.13
N ALA A 119 -10.92 4.14 11.32
CA ALA A 119 -10.88 4.87 12.59
C ALA A 119 -9.76 5.92 12.65
N ALA A 120 -8.64 5.68 11.96
CA ALA A 120 -7.55 6.65 11.80
C ALA A 120 -7.86 7.78 10.81
N GLY A 121 -9.06 7.76 10.21
CA GLY A 121 -9.50 8.80 9.27
C GLY A 121 -9.08 8.56 7.82
N HIS A 122 -8.79 7.32 7.44
CA HIS A 122 -8.41 6.97 6.08
C HIS A 122 -9.54 6.22 5.37
N ALA A 123 -9.89 6.64 4.15
CA ALA A 123 -10.75 5.86 3.28
C ALA A 123 -9.99 4.66 2.70
N VAL A 124 -10.63 3.49 2.63
CA VAL A 124 -9.98 2.25 2.21
C VAL A 124 -10.64 1.71 0.94
N VAL A 125 -9.90 1.64 -0.14
CA VAL A 125 -10.34 1.00 -1.39
C VAL A 125 -10.22 -0.51 -1.25
N VAL A 126 -11.29 -1.23 -1.51
CA VAL A 126 -11.37 -2.69 -1.38
C VAL A 126 -11.83 -3.34 -2.69
N LEU A 127 -11.35 -4.57 -2.94
CA LEU A 127 -11.84 -5.41 -4.03
C LEU A 127 -12.68 -6.54 -3.46
N GLN A 128 -13.91 -6.67 -3.94
CA GLN A 128 -14.84 -7.74 -3.59
C GLN A 128 -15.15 -8.60 -4.82
N ASN A 129 -15.44 -9.88 -4.59
CA ASN A 129 -16.15 -10.71 -5.55
C ASN A 129 -17.59 -10.88 -5.07
N LEU A 130 -18.52 -10.14 -5.66
CA LEU A 130 -19.95 -10.19 -5.34
C LEU A 130 -20.65 -11.41 -5.94
N GLY A 131 -19.97 -12.18 -6.79
CA GLY A 131 -20.44 -13.42 -7.38
C GLY A 131 -19.94 -14.66 -6.65
N LEU A 132 -19.89 -15.76 -7.37
CA LEU A 132 -19.35 -17.05 -6.91
C LEU A 132 -17.91 -17.22 -7.42
N ASP A 133 -17.15 -18.16 -6.84
CA ASP A 133 -15.76 -18.39 -7.24
C ASP A 133 -15.65 -18.81 -8.73
N TRP A 134 -16.61 -19.61 -9.21
CA TRP A 134 -16.68 -20.06 -10.60
C TRP A 134 -17.40 -19.09 -11.55
N LEU A 135 -18.10 -18.06 -11.02
CA LEU A 135 -18.73 -16.98 -11.78
C LEU A 135 -18.50 -15.65 -11.04
N PRO A 136 -17.29 -15.09 -11.10
CA PRO A 136 -16.94 -13.90 -10.33
C PRO A 136 -17.61 -12.64 -10.86
N ARG A 137 -17.98 -11.77 -9.93
CA ARG A 137 -18.44 -10.40 -10.20
C ARG A 137 -17.56 -9.45 -9.39
N TRP A 138 -16.47 -9.03 -10.01
CA TRP A 138 -15.49 -8.14 -9.39
C TRP A 138 -16.07 -6.75 -9.17
N HIS A 139 -15.81 -6.19 -7.99
CA HIS A 139 -16.33 -4.90 -7.62
C HIS A 139 -15.38 -4.17 -6.69
N TYR A 140 -15.01 -2.95 -7.06
CA TYR A 140 -14.30 -2.02 -6.21
C TYR A 140 -15.29 -1.14 -5.45
N ALA A 141 -15.04 -0.94 -4.16
CA ALA A 141 -15.77 -0.02 -3.30
C ALA A 141 -14.78 0.71 -2.38
N VAL A 142 -15.25 1.78 -1.73
CA VAL A 142 -14.45 2.53 -0.75
C VAL A 142 -15.15 2.45 0.59
N VAL A 143 -14.47 1.84 1.58
CA VAL A 143 -14.94 1.80 2.96
C VAL A 143 -14.66 3.14 3.60
N VAL A 144 -15.69 3.77 4.14
CA VAL A 144 -15.65 5.11 4.73
C VAL A 144 -16.16 5.15 6.17
N GLY A 145 -16.67 4.02 6.67
CA GLY A 145 -17.19 3.94 8.02
C GLY A 145 -17.53 2.52 8.43
N TYR A 146 -17.83 2.37 9.70
CA TYR A 146 -18.36 1.15 10.29
C TYR A 146 -19.21 1.45 11.53
N ASP A 147 -20.08 0.51 11.88
CA ASP A 147 -20.82 0.45 13.12
C ASP A 147 -20.70 -0.95 13.71
N LEU A 148 -20.00 -1.08 14.86
CA LEU A 148 -19.77 -2.38 15.50
C LEU A 148 -21.01 -2.93 16.17
N ALA A 149 -21.92 -2.07 16.65
CA ALA A 149 -23.17 -2.49 17.27
C ALA A 149 -24.14 -3.07 16.23
N GLU A 150 -24.28 -2.39 15.08
CA GLU A 150 -25.10 -2.85 13.95
C GLU A 150 -24.37 -3.91 13.11
N ARG A 151 -23.05 -4.11 13.35
CA ARG A 151 -22.20 -5.06 12.60
C ARG A 151 -22.13 -4.78 11.12
N GLU A 152 -21.99 -3.51 10.77
CA GLU A 152 -22.01 -3.01 9.39
C GLU A 152 -20.76 -2.21 9.03
N LEU A 153 -20.45 -2.21 7.72
CA LEU A 153 -19.57 -1.23 7.10
C LEU A 153 -20.39 -0.23 6.29
N VAL A 154 -19.87 1.00 6.20
CA VAL A 154 -20.39 2.05 5.33
C VAL A 154 -19.46 2.23 4.15
N LEU A 155 -20.01 2.18 2.95
CA LEU A 155 -19.26 2.19 1.69
C LEU A 155 -19.71 3.33 0.78
N ARG A 156 -18.79 3.79 -0.06
CA ARG A 156 -19.09 4.41 -1.37
C ARG A 156 -19.06 3.28 -2.38
N SER A 157 -20.20 2.94 -2.97
CA SER A 157 -20.32 1.73 -3.80
C SER A 157 -21.44 1.83 -4.83
N GLY A 158 -21.16 1.52 -6.08
CA GLY A 158 -22.15 1.52 -7.15
C GLY A 158 -22.75 2.90 -7.38
N THR A 159 -24.06 2.98 -7.29
CA THR A 159 -24.83 4.23 -7.37
C THR A 159 -25.14 4.82 -6.00
N ASP A 160 -24.74 4.15 -4.92
CA ASP A 160 -25.09 4.53 -3.56
C ASP A 160 -23.93 5.25 -2.86
N LYS A 161 -24.16 6.54 -2.58
CA LYS A 161 -23.21 7.35 -1.81
C LYS A 161 -22.98 6.78 -0.39
N ARG A 162 -23.99 6.14 0.18
CA ARG A 162 -23.95 5.53 1.51
C ARG A 162 -24.57 4.14 1.49
N ALA A 163 -23.85 3.20 0.90
CA ALA A 163 -24.23 1.79 0.96
C ALA A 163 -23.82 1.19 2.30
N THR A 164 -24.66 0.38 2.92
CA THR A 164 -24.30 -0.44 4.09
C THR A 164 -24.22 -1.92 3.72
N ILE A 165 -23.30 -2.62 4.35
CA ILE A 165 -23.12 -4.06 4.19
C ILE A 165 -22.76 -4.68 5.54
N SER A 166 -23.39 -5.81 5.89
CA SER A 166 -23.02 -6.50 7.13
C SER A 166 -21.56 -6.98 7.09
N LEU A 167 -20.87 -6.95 8.23
CA LEU A 167 -19.49 -7.46 8.36
C LEU A 167 -19.36 -8.89 7.82
N ARG A 168 -20.39 -9.73 8.07
CA ARG A 168 -20.45 -11.11 7.55
C ARG A 168 -20.42 -11.16 6.04
N THR A 169 -21.30 -10.43 5.37
CA THR A 169 -21.40 -10.42 3.91
C THR A 169 -20.14 -9.82 3.29
N PHE A 170 -19.64 -8.75 3.88
CA PHE A 170 -18.42 -8.10 3.45
C PHE A 170 -17.22 -9.05 3.53
N GLU A 171 -17.00 -9.71 4.67
CA GLU A 171 -15.86 -10.63 4.80
C GLU A 171 -15.89 -11.76 3.77
N TYR A 172 -17.06 -12.34 3.49
CA TYR A 172 -17.19 -13.36 2.46
C TYR A 172 -16.85 -12.84 1.06
N THR A 173 -17.40 -11.69 0.68
CA THR A 173 -17.15 -11.10 -0.65
C THR A 173 -15.72 -10.60 -0.78
N TRP A 174 -15.16 -10.03 0.27
CA TRP A 174 -13.79 -9.56 0.32
C TRP A 174 -12.78 -10.72 0.35
N ALA A 175 -13.08 -11.80 1.06
CA ALA A 175 -12.27 -13.01 1.06
C ALA A 175 -12.15 -13.62 -0.34
N ARG A 176 -13.27 -13.70 -1.09
CA ARG A 176 -13.26 -14.12 -2.49
C ARG A 176 -12.52 -13.12 -3.40
N GLY A 177 -12.40 -11.86 -3.00
CA GLY A 177 -11.55 -10.84 -3.62
C GLY A 177 -10.08 -10.89 -3.18
N GLY A 178 -9.64 -11.96 -2.50
CA GLY A 178 -8.27 -12.12 -2.00
C GLY A 178 -7.95 -11.22 -0.81
N ARG A 179 -8.96 -10.65 -0.17
CA ARG A 179 -8.83 -9.66 0.90
C ARG A 179 -7.94 -8.48 0.51
N TRP A 180 -8.05 -8.06 -0.75
CA TRP A 180 -7.28 -6.94 -1.24
C TRP A 180 -7.87 -5.62 -0.75
N ALA A 181 -7.03 -4.80 -0.16
CA ALA A 181 -7.35 -3.46 0.30
C ALA A 181 -6.13 -2.55 0.17
N ILE A 182 -6.37 -1.28 -0.16
CA ILE A 182 -5.34 -0.22 -0.16
C ILE A 182 -5.85 1.05 0.49
N THR A 183 -4.93 1.79 1.09
CA THR A 183 -5.08 3.23 1.32
C THR A 183 -4.43 4.00 0.19
N VAL A 184 -4.94 5.19 -0.08
CA VAL A 184 -4.39 6.17 -1.02
C VAL A 184 -4.15 7.44 -0.20
N LEU A 185 -2.89 7.77 0.06
CA LEU A 185 -2.51 8.86 0.96
C LEU A 185 -1.49 9.79 0.30
N PRO A 186 -1.37 11.06 0.74
CA PRO A 186 -0.28 11.92 0.33
C PRO A 186 1.07 11.39 0.86
N PRO A 187 2.21 11.79 0.24
CA PRO A 187 3.53 11.22 0.57
C PRO A 187 4.04 11.54 1.97
N ASP A 188 3.45 12.52 2.65
CA ASP A 188 3.74 12.89 4.03
C ASP A 188 2.94 12.10 5.07
N LYS A 189 2.15 11.10 4.64
CA LYS A 189 1.33 10.26 5.53
C LYS A 189 1.58 8.77 5.31
N LEU A 190 1.47 8.01 6.40
CA LEU A 190 1.50 6.54 6.38
C LEU A 190 0.18 5.99 6.89
N PRO A 191 -0.27 4.85 6.36
CA PRO A 191 -1.39 4.12 6.94
C PRO A 191 -1.08 3.70 8.37
N ALA A 192 -2.09 3.76 9.24
CA ALA A 192 -1.95 3.38 10.63
C ALA A 192 -1.49 1.92 10.79
N MET A 193 -2.03 1.05 9.93
CA MET A 193 -1.83 -0.41 9.96
C MET A 193 -0.84 -0.94 8.93
N ALA A 194 -0.16 -0.06 8.18
CA ALA A 194 0.88 -0.53 7.25
C ALA A 194 2.02 -1.23 8.00
N THR A 195 2.43 -2.38 7.46
CA THR A 195 3.70 -2.99 7.86
C THR A 195 4.87 -2.21 7.24
N GLU A 196 6.07 -2.38 7.79
CA GLU A 196 7.29 -1.79 7.21
C GLU A 196 7.47 -2.22 5.74
N ALA A 197 7.24 -3.50 5.45
CA ALA A 197 7.36 -4.06 4.09
C ALA A 197 6.35 -3.45 3.11
N ASP A 198 5.07 -3.29 3.52
CA ASP A 198 4.04 -2.69 2.67
C ASP A 198 4.34 -1.20 2.40
N ALA A 199 4.77 -0.47 3.43
CA ALA A 199 5.14 0.94 3.31
C ALA A 199 6.37 1.13 2.41
N GLN A 200 7.37 0.25 2.54
CA GLN A 200 8.55 0.24 1.67
C GLN A 200 8.18 -0.05 0.22
N GLU A 201 7.37 -1.10 -0.04
CA GLU A 201 6.90 -1.41 -1.40
C GLU A 201 6.12 -0.22 -2.00
N ALA A 202 5.30 0.44 -1.18
CA ALA A 202 4.52 1.60 -1.62
C ALA A 202 5.42 2.77 -1.99
N ALA A 203 6.44 3.10 -1.16
CA ALA A 203 7.38 4.19 -1.41
C ALA A 203 8.23 3.93 -2.67
N VAL A 204 8.79 2.72 -2.82
CA VAL A 204 9.54 2.30 -4.03
C VAL A 204 8.67 2.37 -5.28
N GLY A 205 7.41 1.93 -5.16
CA GLY A 205 6.47 2.02 -6.28
C GLY A 205 6.07 3.46 -6.62
N PHE A 206 6.00 4.34 -5.63
CA PHE A 206 5.71 5.76 -5.81
C PHE A 206 6.88 6.51 -6.47
N GLU A 207 8.12 6.24 -6.06
CA GLU A 207 9.34 6.82 -6.66
C GLU A 207 9.37 6.69 -8.19
N ARG A 208 8.89 5.56 -8.72
CA ARG A 208 8.90 5.30 -10.17
C ARG A 208 7.96 6.19 -10.98
N ALA A 209 7.01 6.84 -10.35
CA ALA A 209 5.96 7.63 -11.00
C ALA A 209 5.95 9.10 -10.55
N ALA A 210 6.55 9.40 -9.42
CA ALA A 210 6.49 10.71 -8.78
C ALA A 210 7.72 11.58 -9.09
N PRO A 211 7.59 12.92 -9.02
CA PRO A 211 8.75 13.80 -9.01
C PRO A 211 9.69 13.45 -7.85
N PRO A 212 11.04 13.57 -8.04
CA PRO A 212 12.02 13.16 -7.02
C PRO A 212 11.79 13.78 -5.63
N ALA A 213 11.41 15.05 -5.57
CA ALA A 213 11.14 15.71 -4.28
C ALA A 213 9.95 15.09 -3.53
N GLN A 214 8.91 14.65 -4.25
CA GLN A 214 7.77 13.97 -3.66
C GLN A 214 8.13 12.55 -3.19
N ALA A 215 8.94 11.84 -3.97
CA ALA A 215 9.45 10.52 -3.56
C ALA A 215 10.35 10.64 -2.32
N ALA A 216 11.21 11.66 -2.23
CA ALA A 216 12.02 11.94 -1.06
C ALA A 216 11.16 12.17 0.20
N LEU A 217 10.01 12.86 0.06
CA LEU A 217 9.06 13.06 1.16
C LEU A 217 8.48 11.73 1.62
N ALA A 218 8.06 10.83 0.71
CA ALA A 218 7.55 9.51 1.06
C ALA A 218 8.59 8.67 1.82
N TYR A 219 9.86 8.71 1.42
CA TYR A 219 10.94 8.02 2.13
C TYR A 219 11.23 8.63 3.50
N ARG A 220 11.20 9.96 3.64
CA ARG A 220 11.33 10.61 4.95
C ARG A 220 10.20 10.19 5.89
N THR A 221 8.98 10.13 5.39
CA THR A 221 7.80 9.71 6.15
C THR A 221 7.93 8.25 6.61
N LEU A 222 8.43 7.36 5.75
CA LEU A 222 8.71 5.98 6.12
C LEU A 222 9.80 5.89 7.19
N LEU A 223 10.91 6.61 7.02
CA LEU A 223 12.04 6.61 7.96
C LEU A 223 11.69 7.24 9.32
N ALA A 224 10.71 8.13 9.38
CA ALA A 224 10.20 8.64 10.65
C ALA A 224 9.58 7.53 11.52
N ARG A 225 8.92 6.55 10.89
CA ARG A 225 8.32 5.40 11.60
C ARG A 225 9.29 4.21 11.72
N TRP A 226 10.12 3.96 10.70
CA TRP A 226 11.11 2.87 10.67
C TRP A 226 12.51 3.41 10.33
N PRO A 227 13.17 4.05 11.28
CA PRO A 227 14.46 4.72 11.03
C PRO A 227 15.60 3.77 10.67
N GLY A 228 15.41 2.47 10.86
CA GLY A 228 16.36 1.41 10.49
C GLY A 228 16.14 0.83 9.08
N ASN A 229 15.20 1.35 8.29
CA ASN A 229 14.95 0.80 6.95
C ASN A 229 16.06 1.18 5.96
N LEU A 230 16.89 0.20 5.62
CA LEU A 230 18.04 0.38 4.71
C LEU A 230 17.62 0.88 3.32
N LEU A 231 16.60 0.24 2.73
CA LEU A 231 16.16 0.58 1.38
C LEU A 231 15.54 1.97 1.32
N ALA A 232 14.80 2.36 2.34
CA ALA A 232 14.26 3.71 2.43
C ALA A 232 15.35 4.77 2.60
N GLY A 233 16.39 4.49 3.37
CA GLY A 233 17.53 5.39 3.50
C GLY A 233 18.29 5.58 2.18
N ILE A 234 18.50 4.50 1.44
CA ILE A 234 19.11 4.55 0.09
C ILE A 234 18.19 5.30 -0.88
N GLY A 235 16.90 4.99 -0.89
CA GLY A 235 15.90 5.66 -1.72
C GLY A 235 15.83 7.16 -1.43
N LEU A 236 15.88 7.55 -0.16
CA LEU A 236 15.95 8.96 0.23
C LEU A 236 17.19 9.64 -0.35
N GLY A 237 18.38 9.05 -0.20
CA GLY A 237 19.61 9.61 -0.75
C GLY A 237 19.54 9.77 -2.28
N ASN A 238 19.08 8.74 -2.98
CA ASN A 238 18.92 8.76 -4.44
C ASN A 238 17.94 9.85 -4.91
N THR A 239 16.78 9.93 -4.28
CA THR A 239 15.72 10.88 -4.66
C THR A 239 16.09 12.34 -4.32
N LEU A 240 16.80 12.57 -3.22
CA LEU A 240 17.33 13.89 -2.90
C LEU A 240 18.38 14.33 -3.92
N ASN A 241 19.30 13.43 -4.31
CA ASN A 241 20.27 13.71 -5.35
C ASN A 241 19.60 14.04 -6.69
N ALA A 242 18.60 13.24 -7.08
CA ALA A 242 17.81 13.47 -8.29
C ALA A 242 17.01 14.78 -8.25
N ALA A 243 16.65 15.26 -7.05
CA ALA A 243 15.99 16.55 -6.84
C ALA A 243 16.98 17.74 -6.78
N GLY A 244 18.29 17.49 -6.88
CA GLY A 244 19.34 18.52 -6.79
C GLY A 244 19.77 18.87 -5.36
N ASP A 245 19.20 18.22 -4.34
CA ASP A 245 19.63 18.38 -2.94
C ASP A 245 20.81 17.45 -2.62
N THR A 246 21.99 17.79 -3.16
CA THR A 246 23.22 17.00 -2.97
C THR A 246 23.65 16.95 -1.50
N ALA A 247 23.43 18.02 -0.74
CA ALA A 247 23.77 18.08 0.69
C ALA A 247 22.88 17.13 1.51
N GLY A 248 21.58 17.15 1.27
CA GLY A 248 20.64 16.22 1.88
C GLY A 248 20.89 14.77 1.48
N ALA A 249 21.23 14.52 0.20
CA ALA A 249 21.58 13.19 -0.28
C ALA A 249 22.81 12.62 0.45
N ARG A 250 23.86 13.45 0.60
CA ARG A 250 25.06 13.09 1.34
C ARG A 250 24.74 12.72 2.78
N ALA A 251 24.01 13.56 3.48
CA ALA A 251 23.62 13.30 4.87
C ALA A 251 22.79 12.02 5.01
N ALA A 252 21.90 11.76 4.06
CA ALA A 252 21.11 10.51 4.03
C ALA A 252 22.01 9.28 3.86
N PHE A 253 22.94 9.28 2.90
CA PHE A 253 23.86 8.16 2.72
C PHE A 253 24.84 7.99 3.88
N GLU A 254 25.36 9.07 4.48
CA GLU A 254 26.21 9.01 5.68
C GLU A 254 25.44 8.33 6.84
N THR A 255 24.19 8.73 7.09
CA THR A 255 23.32 8.07 8.08
C THR A 255 23.15 6.57 7.81
N VAL A 256 22.96 6.20 6.54
CA VAL A 256 22.81 4.78 6.17
C VAL A 256 24.10 4.01 6.36
N THR A 257 25.25 4.57 5.97
CA THR A 257 26.56 3.91 6.13
C THR A 257 26.95 3.72 7.58
N GLU A 258 26.64 4.68 8.44
CA GLU A 258 26.86 4.58 9.90
C GLU A 258 26.01 3.49 10.55
N ARG A 259 24.75 3.36 10.09
CA ARG A 259 23.78 2.44 10.70
C ARG A 259 23.91 1.00 10.20
N HIS A 260 24.16 0.84 8.91
CA HIS A 260 24.09 -0.47 8.24
C HIS A 260 25.42 -0.97 7.70
N ASP A 261 26.40 -0.09 7.51
CA ASP A 261 27.71 -0.43 6.91
C ASP A 261 27.54 -1.27 5.61
N SER A 262 26.58 -0.91 4.75
CA SER A 262 26.22 -1.68 3.55
C SER A 262 27.03 -1.26 2.33
N ALA A 263 27.48 -2.23 1.53
CA ALA A 263 28.24 -1.97 0.30
C ALA A 263 27.54 -1.03 -0.66
N VAL A 264 26.22 -1.20 -0.86
CA VAL A 264 25.44 -0.34 -1.76
C VAL A 264 25.35 1.10 -1.27
N ALA A 265 25.25 1.31 0.04
CA ALA A 265 25.24 2.66 0.62
C ALA A 265 26.60 3.36 0.45
N TRP A 266 27.69 2.64 0.69
CA TRP A 266 29.04 3.15 0.45
C TRP A 266 29.31 3.45 -1.03
N ILE A 267 28.82 2.62 -1.97
CA ILE A 267 28.90 2.88 -3.42
C ILE A 267 28.21 4.19 -3.77
N ASN A 268 26.99 4.40 -3.28
CA ASN A 268 26.22 5.61 -3.60
C ASN A 268 26.87 6.87 -2.97
N LEU A 269 27.38 6.76 -1.74
CA LEU A 269 28.12 7.85 -1.10
C LEU A 269 29.40 8.21 -1.87
N ALA A 270 30.15 7.18 -2.32
CA ALA A 270 31.36 7.38 -3.11
C ALA A 270 31.08 8.11 -4.43
N ARG A 271 30.05 7.70 -5.15
CA ARG A 271 29.62 8.35 -6.41
C ARG A 271 29.22 9.81 -6.17
N LEU A 272 28.38 10.04 -5.16
CA LEU A 272 27.93 11.38 -4.81
C LEU A 272 29.10 12.31 -4.48
N ARG A 273 30.07 11.85 -3.67
CA ARG A 273 31.30 12.61 -3.33
C ARG A 273 32.17 12.87 -4.54
N LEU A 274 32.30 11.89 -5.43
CA LEU A 274 33.07 12.04 -6.66
C LEU A 274 32.44 13.10 -7.60
N ASP A 275 31.15 13.10 -7.75
CA ASP A 275 30.42 14.06 -8.56
C ASP A 275 30.47 15.47 -7.94
N ALA A 276 30.58 15.58 -6.62
CA ALA A 276 30.77 16.83 -5.89
C ALA A 276 32.26 17.32 -5.88
N GLY A 277 33.18 16.56 -6.50
CA GLY A 277 34.60 16.92 -6.54
C GLY A 277 35.41 16.53 -5.28
N ASP A 278 34.82 15.86 -4.32
CA ASP A 278 35.51 15.30 -3.13
C ASP A 278 36.16 13.96 -3.46
N ALA A 279 37.25 13.99 -4.21
CA ALA A 279 37.96 12.80 -4.68
C ALA A 279 38.52 11.96 -3.50
N ALA A 280 39.02 12.57 -2.44
CA ALA A 280 39.57 11.87 -1.28
C ALA A 280 38.48 11.14 -0.49
N GLY A 281 37.35 11.82 -0.21
CA GLY A 281 36.20 11.22 0.46
C GLY A 281 35.51 10.14 -0.39
N ALA A 282 35.46 10.34 -1.71
CA ALA A 282 34.93 9.36 -2.65
C ALA A 282 35.75 8.07 -2.64
N ARG A 283 37.08 8.18 -2.68
CA ARG A 283 38.01 7.03 -2.64
C ARG A 283 37.86 6.25 -1.33
N THR A 284 37.86 6.92 -0.20
CA THR A 284 37.65 6.28 1.11
C THR A 284 36.32 5.52 1.16
N ALA A 285 35.24 6.11 0.69
CA ALA A 285 33.94 5.44 0.64
C ALA A 285 33.94 4.24 -0.33
N ALA A 286 34.60 4.34 -1.51
CA ALA A 286 34.70 3.26 -2.45
C ALA A 286 35.55 2.09 -1.94
N GLU A 287 36.65 2.34 -1.23
CA GLU A 287 37.45 1.32 -0.57
C GLU A 287 36.61 0.56 0.49
N ARG A 288 35.82 1.29 1.28
CA ARG A 288 34.89 0.67 2.24
C ARG A 288 33.84 -0.17 1.55
N ALA A 289 33.29 0.30 0.40
CA ALA A 289 32.34 -0.47 -0.40
C ALA A 289 32.93 -1.80 -0.87
N VAL A 290 34.18 -1.82 -1.36
CA VAL A 290 34.86 -3.05 -1.79
C VAL A 290 35.07 -3.98 -0.60
N GLN A 291 35.53 -3.47 0.54
CA GLN A 291 35.73 -4.26 1.76
C GLN A 291 34.44 -4.95 2.21
N ARG A 292 33.31 -4.22 2.20
CA ARG A 292 31.99 -4.76 2.57
C ARG A 292 31.48 -5.77 1.56
N ALA A 293 31.61 -5.47 0.28
CA ALA A 293 31.19 -6.37 -0.79
C ALA A 293 31.95 -7.70 -0.78
N ASP A 294 33.26 -7.66 -0.52
CA ASP A 294 34.09 -8.87 -0.44
C ASP A 294 33.80 -9.68 0.82
N ALA A 295 33.53 -9.03 1.94
CA ALA A 295 33.29 -9.68 3.23
C ALA A 295 31.88 -10.31 3.35
N ALA A 296 30.83 -9.63 2.90
CA ALA A 296 29.46 -10.02 3.23
C ALA A 296 28.42 -9.82 2.10
N GLU A 297 28.70 -8.99 1.10
CA GLU A 297 27.71 -8.59 0.08
C GLU A 297 28.22 -8.85 -1.35
N PRO A 298 28.51 -10.10 -1.75
CA PRO A 298 29.19 -10.44 -3.01
C PRO A 298 28.47 -9.96 -4.27
N ALA A 299 27.16 -9.75 -4.22
CA ALA A 299 26.38 -9.21 -5.33
C ALA A 299 26.81 -7.78 -5.75
N TRP A 300 27.51 -7.05 -4.86
CA TRP A 300 27.94 -5.69 -5.11
C TRP A 300 29.43 -5.54 -5.49
N ARG A 301 30.20 -6.65 -5.56
CA ARG A 301 31.64 -6.62 -5.81
C ARG A 301 32.06 -5.87 -7.07
N ASP A 302 31.44 -6.18 -8.19
CA ASP A 302 31.81 -5.59 -9.48
C ASP A 302 31.51 -4.09 -9.49
N MET A 303 30.36 -3.71 -8.93
CA MET A 303 29.96 -2.30 -8.82
C MET A 303 30.88 -1.52 -7.86
N ALA A 304 31.26 -2.11 -6.72
CA ALA A 304 32.17 -1.49 -5.77
C ALA A 304 33.56 -1.28 -6.40
N ARG A 305 34.12 -2.28 -7.08
CA ARG A 305 35.41 -2.18 -7.78
C ARG A 305 35.40 -1.17 -8.91
N THR A 306 34.31 -1.15 -9.69
CA THR A 306 34.12 -0.14 -10.76
C THR A 306 34.07 1.26 -10.16
N THR A 307 33.39 1.43 -9.05
CA THR A 307 33.31 2.73 -8.35
C THR A 307 34.68 3.16 -7.84
N LEU A 308 35.45 2.24 -7.23
CA LEU A 308 36.82 2.52 -6.79
C LEU A 308 37.75 2.89 -7.96
N ALA A 309 37.68 2.16 -9.06
CA ALA A 309 38.45 2.50 -10.26
C ALA A 309 38.16 3.93 -10.78
N ALA A 310 36.89 4.34 -10.76
CA ALA A 310 36.47 5.69 -11.15
C ALA A 310 37.06 6.78 -10.25
N THR A 311 37.29 6.53 -8.97
CA THR A 311 37.94 7.49 -8.04
C THR A 311 39.45 7.65 -8.29
N ASN A 312 40.10 6.70 -8.97
CA ASN A 312 41.52 6.75 -9.30
C ASN A 312 41.78 7.44 -10.66
N ALA A 313 40.76 7.63 -11.49
CA ALA A 313 40.86 8.22 -12.82
C ALA A 313 40.65 9.73 -12.87
N ARG A 314 40.30 10.33 -11.75
CA ARG A 314 40.10 11.78 -11.54
C ARG A 314 41.08 12.29 -10.49
#